data_b2617718f748873debcd1c30bda68128
#
_entry.id   b2617718f748873debcd1c30bda68128
#
_cell.length_a   1.000
_cell.length_b   1.000
_cell.length_c   1.000
_cell.angle_alpha   90.00
_cell.angle_beta   90.00
_cell.angle_gamma   90.00
#
_symmetry.space_group_name_H-M   'P 1'
#
loop_
_entity.id
_entity.type
_entity.pdbx_description
1 polymer ?
#
loop_
_entity_poly.entity_id
_entity_poly.type
_entity_poly.pdbx_seq_one_letter_code
_entity_poly.pdbx_strand_id
1 'polypeptide(L)'
;MMRHQRSEVFSEGERGPRRGRLLASVWLLPAFLAACMQQPQPVVAGMPATPTSSGAAIYERACATCHDGGAIQAPRRDSLAALSRERILAAMTTGIMSTQASGLSPEEKETLATYLSVPQAPGGGMATYCAASPTRSFAPGKVLDWGMRPENWRAVGKDQTSIDAENASGLKLAWVFAFPGSTRSRVQPTIAGDVLFTADQFGTVYALDAATGCTRWTVQSDKEIRSPLIVGTNAAGEPDALYFGDIAGQVHAIDLATRRIVWTVRPDAHPQATITGAMRLHEGRLYVPISSLEVVAAMDGAYACCTFRGAVAALDVKTGANVWKTYTIAEEPKVQGTNRAGANRFGPSGAPVWSTPTIDPKRGRLYIGTGENYSHPATATSDAIMALDLASGRIVWTFQATANDVWNAACPSGPNCPVNTGPDYDFGAAPILVELPDDGAIVLAGQKSGDVYGLDPDKDGAVLWKAKPGRGGIMGGVHWGMATDGKTLFVPISDLSVYPQDAHLPAQSGMHALDIATGEILWSTVLPDVCKDTKWRCSPGVSAAATFAPGVVFGGSLDGTLRAFSARGGEILWTFDTNRQFEAVNGISGSGGSIDSSGPVVAGKFVYATSGYDKFGQKGGNLLLAFNVAD
;
A
#
# COMPACT_ATOMS: atom_id res chain seq x y z
N MET A 1 55.62 2.72 -41.74
CA MET A 1 55.28 1.98 -42.97
C MET A 1 53.73 2.00 -43.02
N MET A 2 53.16 2.97 -43.80
CA MET A 2 52.74 2.84 -45.20
C MET A 2 51.76 1.68 -45.40
N ARG A 3 50.51 1.80 -45.94
CA ARG A 3 49.85 2.73 -46.90
C ARG A 3 48.38 2.40 -46.88
N HIS A 4 47.41 3.35 -46.90
CA HIS A 4 46.66 3.85 -48.09
C HIS A 4 45.95 2.74 -48.90
N GLN A 5 44.69 2.83 -49.29
CA GLN A 5 43.94 3.82 -50.13
C GLN A 5 42.45 3.49 -50.13
N ARG A 6 41.54 4.50 -50.03
CA ARG A 6 40.74 5.18 -51.10
C ARG A 6 39.61 4.32 -51.69
N SER A 7 38.36 4.72 -51.40
CA SER A 7 37.45 5.63 -52.14
C SER A 7 37.03 5.16 -53.54
N GLU A 8 35.68 5.14 -53.75
CA GLU A 8 35.13 5.73 -55.01
C GLU A 8 33.61 5.96 -54.87
N VAL A 9 33.20 7.12 -55.37
CA VAL A 9 31.91 7.78 -55.53
C VAL A 9 31.41 7.49 -56.95
N PHE A 10 30.06 7.41 -57.16
CA PHE A 10 29.38 7.79 -58.41
C PHE A 10 27.87 7.77 -58.10
N SER A 11 27.14 8.82 -58.08
CA SER A 11 26.64 9.84 -59.00
C SER A 11 25.29 9.46 -59.63
N GLU A 12 24.33 10.30 -59.33
CA GLU A 12 23.19 10.90 -60.07
C GLU A 12 22.43 10.13 -61.17
N GLY A 13 21.11 10.30 -61.10
CA GLY A 13 20.17 10.00 -62.16
C GLY A 13 18.76 10.45 -61.88
N GLU A 14 18.45 11.72 -62.20
CA GLU A 14 17.10 12.30 -62.21
C GLU A 14 16.17 11.60 -63.21
N ARG A 15 14.86 11.48 -62.89
CA ARG A 15 13.70 11.81 -63.76
C ARG A 15 12.37 11.69 -62.98
N GLY A 16 11.63 12.79 -62.90
CA GLY A 16 10.25 12.85 -62.43
C GLY A 16 9.23 12.48 -63.53
N PRO A 17 7.95 12.92 -63.42
CA PRO A 17 6.92 12.51 -62.45
C PRO A 17 5.73 11.76 -63.10
N ARG A 18 5.04 10.90 -62.42
CA ARG A 18 3.69 10.44 -62.81
C ARG A 18 2.70 10.53 -61.63
N ARG A 19 1.63 11.29 -61.84
CA ARG A 19 0.45 11.43 -61.02
C ARG A 19 -0.23 10.08 -60.86
N GLY A 20 -0.44 9.62 -59.62
CA GLY A 20 -1.34 8.54 -59.30
C GLY A 20 -2.12 8.91 -58.02
N ARG A 21 -3.41 9.13 -58.15
CA ARG A 21 -4.34 9.31 -57.04
C ARG A 21 -4.36 8.04 -56.22
N LEU A 22 -4.09 8.14 -54.91
CA LEU A 22 -4.38 7.09 -53.96
C LEU A 22 -5.09 7.71 -52.78
N LEU A 23 -6.22 7.12 -52.50
CA LEU A 23 -7.17 7.39 -51.43
C LEU A 23 -6.46 7.38 -50.06
N ALA A 24 -6.59 8.48 -49.34
CA ALA A 24 -6.20 8.56 -47.93
C ALA A 24 -7.20 7.79 -47.10
N SER A 25 -6.82 6.61 -46.65
CA SER A 25 -7.50 5.92 -45.56
C SER A 25 -7.04 6.55 -44.26
N VAL A 26 -7.88 7.44 -43.74
CA VAL A 26 -7.74 8.00 -42.39
C VAL A 26 -8.06 6.90 -41.40
N TRP A 27 -7.02 6.39 -40.72
CA TRP A 27 -7.19 5.57 -39.52
C TRP A 27 -7.49 6.52 -38.36
N LEU A 28 -8.77 6.61 -38.03
CA LEU A 28 -9.29 7.19 -36.78
C LEU A 28 -8.92 6.24 -35.65
N LEU A 29 -7.87 6.56 -34.91
CA LEU A 29 -7.68 6.04 -33.56
C LEU A 29 -8.76 6.68 -32.66
N PRO A 30 -9.53 5.90 -31.93
CA PRO A 30 -10.53 6.48 -31.03
C PRO A 30 -9.83 7.07 -29.81
N ALA A 31 -10.03 8.36 -29.58
CA ALA A 31 -9.74 9.04 -28.32
C ALA A 31 -10.74 8.54 -27.24
N PHE A 32 -10.36 7.52 -26.46
CA PHE A 32 -11.20 6.92 -25.42
C PHE A 32 -10.79 7.33 -23.99
N LEU A 33 -10.28 8.54 -23.80
CA LEU A 33 -9.89 9.03 -22.46
C LEU A 33 -10.59 10.31 -22.00
N ALA A 34 -11.61 10.78 -22.74
CA ALA A 34 -12.33 12.03 -22.42
C ALA A 34 -13.72 11.83 -21.77
N ALA A 35 -14.17 10.61 -21.50
CA ALA A 35 -15.55 10.34 -21.08
C ALA A 35 -15.86 10.58 -19.59
N CYS A 36 -14.87 10.86 -18.75
CA CYS A 36 -15.11 11.20 -17.34
C CYS A 36 -15.15 12.72 -17.04
N MET A 37 -14.99 13.58 -18.07
CA MET A 37 -15.04 15.04 -17.95
C MET A 37 -16.03 15.65 -18.97
N GLN A 38 -17.31 15.29 -18.90
CA GLN A 38 -18.32 16.04 -19.63
C GLN A 38 -18.74 17.26 -18.80
N GLN A 39 -18.55 18.46 -19.36
CA GLN A 39 -19.08 19.73 -18.85
C GLN A 39 -20.61 19.69 -18.80
N PRO A 40 -21.25 20.35 -17.82
CA PRO A 40 -22.70 20.42 -17.75
C PRO A 40 -23.27 21.19 -18.96
N GLN A 41 -24.17 20.55 -19.69
CA GLN A 41 -24.99 21.20 -20.72
C GLN A 41 -26.01 22.12 -20.04
N PRO A 42 -26.38 23.27 -20.63
CA PRO A 42 -27.35 24.17 -20.03
C PRO A 42 -28.75 23.52 -19.97
N VAL A 43 -29.36 23.62 -18.79
CA VAL A 43 -30.70 23.10 -18.50
C VAL A 43 -31.74 23.89 -19.33
N VAL A 44 -32.37 23.22 -20.27
CA VAL A 44 -33.61 23.71 -20.91
C VAL A 44 -34.76 23.34 -19.97
N ALA A 45 -35.44 24.36 -19.46
CA ALA A 45 -36.61 24.18 -18.61
C ALA A 45 -37.81 23.66 -19.44
N GLY A 46 -38.44 22.59 -18.96
CA GLY A 46 -39.79 22.17 -19.35
C GLY A 46 -39.88 20.90 -20.19
N MET A 47 -39.67 19.72 -19.57
CA MET A 47 -40.25 18.46 -20.07
C MET A 47 -40.92 17.70 -18.91
N PRO A 48 -42.04 16.99 -19.15
CA PRO A 48 -42.76 16.25 -18.13
C PRO A 48 -41.92 15.08 -17.60
N ALA A 49 -42.12 14.72 -16.33
CA ALA A 49 -41.41 13.66 -15.62
C ALA A 49 -41.36 12.36 -16.44
N THR A 50 -40.17 11.98 -16.86
CA THR A 50 -39.89 10.68 -17.50
C THR A 50 -40.01 9.57 -16.43
N PRO A 51 -40.49 8.35 -16.78
CA PRO A 51 -40.64 7.26 -15.83
C PRO A 51 -39.28 6.94 -15.19
N THR A 52 -39.27 6.74 -13.87
CA THR A 52 -38.11 6.43 -13.05
C THR A 52 -37.27 5.31 -13.68
N SER A 53 -36.11 5.64 -14.18
CA SER A 53 -35.22 4.65 -14.80
C SER A 53 -34.78 3.62 -13.72
N SER A 54 -34.71 2.33 -14.07
CA SER A 54 -34.27 1.28 -13.14
C SER A 54 -32.84 1.56 -12.66
N GLY A 55 -32.49 1.11 -11.45
CA GLY A 55 -31.13 1.26 -10.91
C GLY A 55 -30.05 0.70 -11.85
N ALA A 56 -30.37 -0.36 -12.62
CA ALA A 56 -29.49 -0.90 -13.65
C ALA A 56 -29.25 0.12 -14.78
N ALA A 57 -30.30 0.76 -15.29
CA ALA A 57 -30.18 1.76 -16.36
C ALA A 57 -29.43 3.01 -15.90
N ILE A 58 -29.60 3.42 -14.64
CA ILE A 58 -28.82 4.52 -14.03
C ILE A 58 -27.34 4.14 -13.93
N TYR A 59 -27.05 2.92 -13.48
CA TYR A 59 -25.69 2.41 -13.37
C TYR A 59 -24.98 2.39 -14.73
N GLU A 60 -25.58 1.78 -15.73
CA GLU A 60 -25.01 1.68 -17.08
C GLU A 60 -24.71 3.07 -17.67
N ARG A 61 -25.59 4.04 -17.46
CA ARG A 61 -25.44 5.40 -17.98
C ARG A 61 -24.36 6.21 -17.25
N ALA A 62 -24.29 6.11 -15.91
CA ALA A 62 -23.54 7.06 -15.10
C ALA A 62 -22.29 6.46 -14.42
N CYS A 63 -22.19 5.14 -14.30
CA CYS A 63 -21.21 4.48 -13.44
C CYS A 63 -20.38 3.41 -14.15
N ALA A 64 -20.98 2.63 -15.06
CA ALA A 64 -20.37 1.45 -15.66
C ALA A 64 -19.05 1.77 -16.38
N THR A 65 -18.96 2.92 -17.06
CA THR A 65 -17.73 3.35 -17.77
C THR A 65 -16.48 3.30 -16.87
N CYS A 66 -16.62 3.66 -15.59
CA CYS A 66 -15.51 3.65 -14.64
C CYS A 66 -15.47 2.34 -13.82
N HIS A 67 -16.64 1.87 -13.35
CA HIS A 67 -16.72 0.77 -12.38
C HIS A 67 -16.73 -0.63 -13.00
N ASP A 68 -16.95 -0.77 -14.32
CA ASP A 68 -16.81 -2.06 -15.04
C ASP A 68 -15.46 -2.23 -15.74
N GLY A 69 -14.45 -1.50 -15.30
CA GLY A 69 -13.06 -1.68 -15.72
C GLY A 69 -12.45 -0.52 -16.51
N GLY A 70 -13.19 0.60 -16.66
CA GLY A 70 -12.71 1.78 -17.40
C GLY A 70 -11.72 2.67 -16.64
N ALA A 71 -11.72 2.63 -15.31
CA ALA A 71 -10.81 3.43 -14.48
C ALA A 71 -10.07 2.56 -13.46
N ILE A 72 -8.74 2.68 -13.44
CA ILE A 72 -7.84 1.89 -12.57
C ILE A 72 -8.16 2.04 -11.07
N GLN A 73 -8.75 3.16 -10.67
CA GLN A 73 -9.01 3.46 -9.26
C GLN A 73 -10.48 3.29 -8.85
N ALA A 74 -11.38 3.03 -9.79
CA ALA A 74 -12.78 2.80 -9.48
C ALA A 74 -12.96 1.35 -8.96
N PRO A 75 -13.56 1.16 -7.76
CA PRO A 75 -13.89 -0.18 -7.30
C PRO A 75 -14.87 -0.81 -8.29
N ARG A 76 -14.69 -2.10 -8.56
CA ARG A 76 -15.57 -2.82 -9.49
C ARG A 76 -16.97 -2.97 -8.90
N ARG A 77 -17.94 -3.26 -9.77
CA ARG A 77 -19.36 -3.38 -9.40
C ARG A 77 -19.60 -4.44 -8.29
N ASP A 78 -18.91 -5.57 -8.34
CA ASP A 78 -18.96 -6.60 -7.31
C ASP A 78 -18.45 -6.09 -5.96
N SER A 79 -17.44 -5.22 -5.95
CA SER A 79 -16.98 -4.54 -4.74
C SER A 79 -17.98 -3.50 -4.21
N LEU A 80 -18.68 -2.80 -5.11
CA LEU A 80 -19.75 -1.88 -4.70
C LEU A 80 -20.94 -2.62 -4.09
N ALA A 81 -21.26 -3.81 -4.59
CA ALA A 81 -22.34 -4.66 -4.08
C ALA A 81 -22.12 -5.11 -2.63
N ALA A 82 -20.89 -5.08 -2.14
CA ALA A 82 -20.57 -5.37 -0.73
C ALA A 82 -20.82 -4.18 0.23
N LEU A 83 -21.15 -3.00 -0.30
CA LEU A 83 -21.42 -1.81 0.51
C LEU A 83 -22.89 -1.72 0.91
N SER A 84 -23.19 -1.14 2.09
CA SER A 84 -24.56 -0.84 2.45
C SER A 84 -25.13 0.29 1.59
N ARG A 85 -26.48 0.31 1.44
CA ARG A 85 -27.20 1.33 0.70
C ARG A 85 -26.86 2.75 1.17
N GLU A 86 -26.84 2.96 2.50
CA GLU A 86 -26.55 4.25 3.11
C GLU A 86 -25.14 4.73 2.77
N ARG A 87 -24.18 3.84 2.67
CA ARG A 87 -22.78 4.17 2.29
C ARG A 87 -22.64 4.52 0.82
N ILE A 88 -23.30 3.77 -0.06
CA ILE A 88 -23.33 4.09 -1.48
C ILE A 88 -24.00 5.45 -1.69
N LEU A 89 -25.11 5.71 -1.00
CA LEU A 89 -25.81 6.99 -1.05
C LEU A 89 -24.92 8.14 -0.52
N ALA A 90 -24.28 7.97 0.61
CA ALA A 90 -23.36 8.95 1.18
C ALA A 90 -22.18 9.25 0.24
N ALA A 91 -21.62 8.23 -0.42
CA ALA A 91 -20.57 8.42 -1.41
C ALA A 91 -21.00 9.33 -2.57
N MET A 92 -22.24 9.21 -3.01
CA MET A 92 -22.82 9.99 -4.13
C MET A 92 -23.35 11.38 -3.70
N THR A 93 -23.61 11.61 -2.42
CA THR A 93 -24.18 12.89 -1.93
C THR A 93 -23.12 13.84 -1.39
N THR A 94 -22.31 13.39 -0.45
CA THR A 94 -21.29 14.19 0.25
C THR A 94 -19.88 13.60 0.17
N GLY A 95 -19.76 12.38 -0.37
CA GLY A 95 -18.51 11.64 -0.42
C GLY A 95 -17.78 11.74 -1.76
N ILE A 96 -16.87 10.79 -1.97
CA ILE A 96 -15.89 10.76 -3.06
C ILE A 96 -16.51 10.77 -4.48
N MET A 97 -17.77 10.33 -4.63
CA MET A 97 -18.49 10.26 -5.90
C MET A 97 -19.49 11.42 -6.09
N SER A 98 -19.50 12.42 -5.19
CA SER A 98 -20.47 13.53 -5.24
C SER A 98 -20.39 14.33 -6.54
N THR A 99 -19.19 14.55 -7.07
CA THR A 99 -18.98 15.25 -8.34
C THR A 99 -19.48 14.43 -9.53
N GLN A 100 -19.13 13.14 -9.59
CA GLN A 100 -19.54 12.24 -10.68
C GLN A 100 -21.05 11.97 -10.67
N ALA A 101 -21.66 11.98 -9.49
CA ALA A 101 -23.10 11.81 -9.31
C ALA A 101 -23.89 13.13 -9.29
N SER A 102 -23.28 14.28 -9.59
CA SER A 102 -23.94 15.60 -9.54
C SER A 102 -25.09 15.73 -10.54
N GLY A 103 -25.04 14.99 -11.65
CA GLY A 103 -26.12 14.95 -12.65
C GLY A 103 -27.29 14.02 -12.32
N LEU A 104 -27.26 13.30 -11.19
CA LEU A 104 -28.33 12.42 -10.74
C LEU A 104 -29.25 13.14 -9.75
N SER A 105 -30.58 12.94 -9.92
CA SER A 105 -31.55 13.44 -8.93
C SER A 105 -31.41 12.71 -7.58
N PRO A 106 -31.95 13.25 -6.47
CA PRO A 106 -31.96 12.55 -5.20
C PRO A 106 -32.62 11.15 -5.31
N GLU A 107 -33.73 11.04 -6.04
CA GLU A 107 -34.46 9.78 -6.25
C GLU A 107 -33.65 8.78 -7.10
N GLU A 108 -32.91 9.26 -8.10
CA GLU A 108 -32.00 8.41 -8.88
C GLU A 108 -30.84 7.89 -8.06
N LYS A 109 -30.27 8.72 -7.16
CA LYS A 109 -29.21 8.30 -6.22
C LYS A 109 -29.72 7.23 -5.26
N GLU A 110 -30.94 7.39 -4.74
CA GLU A 110 -31.58 6.40 -3.87
C GLU A 110 -31.83 5.06 -4.60
N THR A 111 -32.37 5.15 -5.82
CA THR A 111 -32.66 3.98 -6.67
C THR A 111 -31.36 3.26 -7.04
N LEU A 112 -30.31 4.00 -7.38
CA LEU A 112 -28.98 3.45 -7.67
C LEU A 112 -28.33 2.82 -6.44
N ALA A 113 -28.40 3.47 -5.28
CA ALA A 113 -27.88 2.93 -4.04
C ALA A 113 -28.57 1.61 -3.67
N THR A 114 -29.87 1.53 -3.83
CA THR A 114 -30.65 0.29 -3.62
C THR A 114 -30.26 -0.80 -4.62
N TYR A 115 -30.06 -0.46 -5.88
CA TYR A 115 -29.66 -1.40 -6.92
C TYR A 115 -28.25 -1.95 -6.72
N LEU A 116 -27.31 -1.12 -6.27
CA LEU A 116 -25.92 -1.50 -6.04
C LEU A 116 -25.70 -2.22 -4.71
N SER A 117 -26.54 -1.93 -3.70
CA SER A 117 -26.41 -2.62 -2.42
C SER A 117 -26.99 -4.03 -2.51
N VAL A 118 -26.26 -5.02 -2.04
CA VAL A 118 -26.86 -6.32 -1.75
C VAL A 118 -27.83 -6.09 -0.58
N PRO A 119 -29.09 -6.55 -0.63
CA PRO A 119 -29.94 -6.57 0.54
C PRO A 119 -29.21 -7.33 1.65
N GLN A 120 -28.68 -6.61 2.62
CA GLN A 120 -28.24 -7.26 3.83
C GLN A 120 -29.51 -7.85 4.46
N ALA A 121 -29.49 -9.15 4.73
CA ALA A 121 -30.56 -9.77 5.52
C ALA A 121 -30.81 -8.89 6.74
N PRO A 122 -32.08 -8.64 7.15
CA PRO A 122 -32.40 -7.83 8.33
C PRO A 122 -31.71 -8.46 9.55
N GLY A 123 -30.68 -7.83 10.02
CA GLY A 123 -29.68 -8.36 10.93
C GLY A 123 -28.34 -8.12 10.29
N GLY A 124 -27.89 -6.84 10.20
CA GLY A 124 -26.47 -6.56 10.06
C GLY A 124 -25.79 -7.39 11.14
N GLY A 125 -24.97 -8.38 10.71
CA GLY A 125 -24.41 -9.37 11.61
C GLY A 125 -23.86 -8.66 12.85
N MET A 126 -24.55 -8.79 13.98
CA MET A 126 -24.01 -8.30 15.23
C MET A 126 -22.68 -9.02 15.38
N ALA A 127 -21.61 -8.25 15.48
CA ALA A 127 -20.30 -8.81 15.76
C ALA A 127 -20.50 -9.92 16.80
N THR A 128 -20.16 -11.16 16.47
CA THR A 128 -20.28 -12.25 17.42
C THR A 128 -19.26 -11.97 18.50
N TYR A 129 -19.73 -11.33 19.57
CA TYR A 129 -18.90 -11.04 20.73
C TYR A 129 -18.56 -12.35 21.44
N CYS A 130 -17.38 -12.40 22.03
CA CYS A 130 -16.97 -13.54 22.82
C CYS A 130 -17.99 -13.80 23.94
N ALA A 131 -18.40 -15.06 24.12
CA ALA A 131 -19.44 -15.45 25.09
C ALA A 131 -19.09 -15.11 26.56
N ALA A 132 -17.80 -15.05 26.88
CA ALA A 132 -17.27 -14.46 28.10
C ALA A 132 -16.26 -13.41 27.66
N SER A 133 -16.54 -12.12 27.94
CA SER A 133 -15.50 -11.10 27.81
C SER A 133 -14.39 -11.47 28.79
N PRO A 134 -13.21 -11.90 28.35
CA PRO A 134 -12.13 -12.17 29.30
C PRO A 134 -11.92 -10.90 30.13
N THR A 135 -11.64 -11.09 31.39
CA THR A 135 -11.20 -10.05 32.30
C THR A 135 -10.13 -9.20 31.63
N ARG A 136 -10.05 -7.92 31.96
CA ARG A 136 -9.18 -6.85 31.37
C ARG A 136 -7.69 -7.17 31.28
N SER A 137 -7.22 -8.37 31.61
CA SER A 137 -5.82 -8.76 31.53
C SER A 137 -5.49 -9.25 30.13
N PHE A 138 -4.54 -8.60 29.49
CA PHE A 138 -3.84 -9.18 28.36
C PHE A 138 -2.94 -10.31 28.90
N ALA A 139 -3.00 -11.49 28.27
CA ALA A 139 -2.06 -12.55 28.61
C ALA A 139 -0.62 -12.03 28.40
N PRO A 140 0.33 -12.37 29.28
CA PRO A 140 1.73 -12.00 29.07
C PRO A 140 2.23 -12.47 27.70
N GLY A 141 2.83 -11.59 26.95
CA GLY A 141 3.38 -11.92 25.63
C GLY A 141 4.03 -10.70 24.99
N LYS A 142 4.91 -10.95 24.02
CA LYS A 142 5.52 -9.89 23.26
C LYS A 142 4.49 -9.25 22.32
N VAL A 143 4.61 -7.94 22.12
CA VAL A 143 3.86 -7.23 21.10
C VAL A 143 4.50 -7.49 19.75
N LEU A 144 3.71 -7.96 18.78
CA LEU A 144 4.12 -8.18 17.40
C LEU A 144 3.38 -7.18 16.51
N ASP A 145 4.02 -6.04 16.28
CA ASP A 145 3.56 -4.98 15.39
C ASP A 145 4.05 -5.20 13.93
N TRP A 146 4.01 -4.16 13.10
CA TRP A 146 4.42 -4.23 11.69
C TRP A 146 5.79 -4.90 11.49
N GLY A 147 6.83 -4.44 12.15
CA GLY A 147 8.21 -4.92 11.95
C GLY A 147 8.63 -6.04 12.89
N MET A 148 7.76 -6.40 13.87
CA MET A 148 7.99 -7.41 14.91
C MET A 148 9.16 -7.07 15.86
N ARG A 149 9.96 -6.04 15.52
CA ARG A 149 11.01 -5.43 16.34
C ARG A 149 11.38 -4.04 15.78
N PRO A 150 12.06 -3.18 16.57
CA PRO A 150 12.39 -1.80 16.15
C PRO A 150 13.17 -1.70 14.85
N GLU A 151 14.03 -2.69 14.56
CA GLU A 151 14.88 -2.77 13.37
C GLU A 151 14.15 -3.26 12.12
N ASN A 152 12.84 -3.52 12.17
CA ASN A 152 11.97 -3.95 11.06
C ASN A 152 12.33 -5.31 10.43
N TRP A 153 12.84 -6.26 11.20
CA TRP A 153 13.24 -7.56 10.65
C TRP A 153 12.09 -8.38 10.08
N ARG A 154 10.87 -8.13 10.54
CA ARG A 154 9.69 -8.95 10.21
C ARG A 154 9.93 -10.43 10.45
N ALA A 155 10.49 -10.73 11.60
CA ALA A 155 10.92 -12.06 12.00
C ALA A 155 10.49 -12.38 13.42
N VAL A 156 10.07 -13.61 13.64
CA VAL A 156 9.77 -14.19 14.95
C VAL A 156 10.73 -15.33 15.25
N GLY A 157 11.12 -15.46 16.51
CA GLY A 157 11.99 -16.53 17.00
C GLY A 157 11.21 -17.71 17.57
N LYS A 158 11.94 -18.80 17.91
CA LYS A 158 11.36 -19.99 18.55
C LYS A 158 10.70 -19.72 19.91
N ASP A 159 11.04 -18.60 20.55
CA ASP A 159 10.41 -18.12 21.79
C ASP A 159 9.07 -17.41 21.56
N GLN A 160 8.71 -17.13 20.31
CA GLN A 160 7.50 -16.41 19.91
C GLN A 160 6.53 -17.28 19.09
N THR A 161 7.02 -18.35 18.48
CA THR A 161 6.19 -19.26 17.67
C THR A 161 6.66 -20.70 17.73
N SER A 162 5.69 -21.63 17.62
CA SER A 162 5.92 -23.05 17.38
C SER A 162 5.91 -23.42 15.90
N ILE A 163 5.65 -22.44 15.00
CA ILE A 163 5.65 -22.67 13.56
C ILE A 163 7.07 -22.62 13.03
N ASP A 164 7.46 -23.64 12.28
CA ASP A 164 8.76 -23.76 11.65
C ASP A 164 8.67 -24.47 10.28
N ALA A 165 9.83 -24.72 9.65
CA ALA A 165 9.90 -25.39 8.36
C ALA A 165 9.39 -26.83 8.39
N GLU A 166 9.43 -27.51 9.54
CA GLU A 166 9.04 -28.92 9.65
C GLU A 166 7.52 -29.07 9.69
N ASN A 167 6.82 -28.11 10.29
CA ASN A 167 5.37 -28.17 10.49
C ASN A 167 4.54 -27.23 9.60
N ALA A 168 5.17 -26.24 8.92
CA ALA A 168 4.45 -25.26 8.08
C ALA A 168 3.58 -25.91 7.00
N SER A 169 3.96 -27.08 6.45
CA SER A 169 3.15 -27.83 5.48
C SER A 169 1.83 -28.34 6.06
N GLY A 170 1.72 -28.45 7.37
CA GLY A 170 0.54 -28.90 8.11
C GLY A 170 -0.45 -27.78 8.46
N LEU A 171 -0.21 -26.53 8.06
CA LEU A 171 -1.09 -25.41 8.35
C LEU A 171 -2.51 -25.62 7.81
N LYS A 172 -3.51 -25.43 8.67
CA LYS A 172 -4.94 -25.51 8.35
C LYS A 172 -5.64 -24.23 8.76
N LEU A 173 -6.69 -23.87 8.01
CA LEU A 173 -7.56 -22.75 8.35
C LEU A 173 -8.25 -23.04 9.71
N ALA A 174 -7.98 -22.18 10.69
CA ALA A 174 -8.55 -22.27 12.04
C ALA A 174 -9.85 -21.46 12.14
N TRP A 175 -9.82 -20.21 11.69
CA TRP A 175 -10.99 -19.34 11.67
C TRP A 175 -10.86 -18.22 10.61
N VAL A 176 -11.99 -17.65 10.26
CA VAL A 176 -12.11 -16.50 9.37
C VAL A 176 -12.94 -15.42 10.04
N PHE A 177 -12.50 -14.18 9.98
CA PHE A 177 -13.27 -13.01 10.34
C PHE A 177 -13.54 -12.18 9.07
N ALA A 178 -14.77 -11.70 8.87
CA ALA A 178 -15.11 -10.86 7.73
C ALA A 178 -15.41 -9.43 8.18
N PHE A 179 -14.67 -8.45 7.64
CA PHE A 179 -14.91 -7.03 7.92
C PHE A 179 -16.21 -6.59 7.24
N PRO A 180 -17.21 -6.09 8.00
CA PRO A 180 -18.52 -5.75 7.45
C PRO A 180 -18.44 -4.72 6.32
N GLY A 181 -18.93 -5.07 5.12
CA GLY A 181 -18.99 -4.17 3.97
C GLY A 181 -17.63 -3.68 3.42
N SER A 182 -16.51 -4.22 3.91
CA SER A 182 -15.19 -3.87 3.41
C SER A 182 -14.91 -4.52 2.06
N THR A 183 -14.10 -3.83 1.25
CA THR A 183 -13.54 -4.33 -0.02
C THR A 183 -12.01 -4.28 0.00
N ARG A 184 -11.45 -3.73 1.06
CA ARG A 184 -10.01 -3.56 1.28
C ARG A 184 -9.63 -3.96 2.70
N SER A 185 -9.07 -5.14 2.86
CA SER A 185 -8.56 -5.67 4.13
C SER A 185 -7.04 -5.57 4.14
N ARG A 186 -6.52 -4.42 4.54
CA ARG A 186 -5.10 -4.07 4.38
C ARG A 186 -4.37 -3.65 5.65
N VAL A 187 -5.06 -3.61 6.78
CA VAL A 187 -4.44 -3.33 8.07
C VAL A 187 -3.79 -4.61 8.59
N GLN A 188 -2.47 -4.61 8.72
CA GLN A 188 -1.78 -5.76 9.32
C GLN A 188 -2.25 -5.94 10.75
N PRO A 189 -2.61 -7.17 11.17
CA PRO A 189 -2.91 -7.46 12.56
C PRO A 189 -1.71 -7.16 13.47
N THR A 190 -1.98 -6.63 14.66
CA THR A 190 -1.01 -6.47 15.74
C THR A 190 -1.40 -7.39 16.88
N ILE A 191 -0.49 -8.24 17.32
CA ILE A 191 -0.73 -9.23 18.37
C ILE A 191 -0.13 -8.74 19.69
N ALA A 192 -0.94 -8.75 20.73
CA ALA A 192 -0.49 -8.48 22.10
C ALA A 192 -1.07 -9.55 23.04
N GLY A 193 -0.24 -10.53 23.39
CA GLY A 193 -0.69 -11.70 24.15
C GLY A 193 -1.75 -12.50 23.41
N ASP A 194 -2.96 -12.58 23.96
CA ASP A 194 -4.10 -13.30 23.41
C ASP A 194 -5.07 -12.39 22.61
N VAL A 195 -4.70 -11.13 22.39
CA VAL A 195 -5.52 -10.16 21.65
C VAL A 195 -4.90 -9.86 20.29
N LEU A 196 -5.74 -9.87 19.28
CA LEU A 196 -5.43 -9.41 17.94
C LEU A 196 -6.11 -8.07 17.69
N PHE A 197 -5.34 -7.03 17.43
CA PHE A 197 -5.83 -5.72 17.03
C PHE A 197 -5.76 -5.55 15.53
N THR A 198 -6.84 -5.06 14.92
CA THR A 198 -6.91 -4.72 13.50
C THR A 198 -7.94 -3.63 13.27
N ALA A 199 -8.07 -3.14 12.03
CA ALA A 199 -9.07 -2.14 11.68
C ALA A 199 -9.56 -2.32 10.24
N ASP A 200 -10.69 -1.69 9.92
CA ASP A 200 -11.28 -1.73 8.59
C ASP A 200 -11.20 -0.38 7.85
N GLN A 201 -11.62 -0.39 6.59
CA GLN A 201 -11.69 0.79 5.73
C GLN A 201 -12.76 1.82 6.16
N PHE A 202 -13.51 1.53 7.20
CA PHE A 202 -14.57 2.40 7.72
C PHE A 202 -14.21 3.01 9.07
N GLY A 203 -12.98 2.78 9.52
CA GLY A 203 -12.48 3.34 10.76
C GLY A 203 -12.89 2.55 12.00
N THR A 204 -13.42 1.34 11.87
CA THR A 204 -13.67 0.48 13.02
C THR A 204 -12.37 -0.20 13.43
N VAL A 205 -11.94 0.02 14.66
CA VAL A 205 -10.88 -0.72 15.33
C VAL A 205 -11.49 -1.92 16.05
N TYR A 206 -10.93 -3.09 15.82
CA TYR A 206 -11.34 -4.36 16.42
C TYR A 206 -10.27 -4.88 17.36
N ALA A 207 -10.68 -5.33 18.54
CA ALA A 207 -9.93 -6.24 19.37
C ALA A 207 -10.59 -7.62 19.28
N LEU A 208 -9.90 -8.57 18.71
CA LEU A 208 -10.37 -9.94 18.55
C LEU A 208 -9.62 -10.86 19.50
N ASP A 209 -10.24 -11.95 19.88
CA ASP A 209 -9.55 -13.06 20.51
C ASP A 209 -8.67 -13.74 19.46
N ALA A 210 -7.38 -13.82 19.71
CA ALA A 210 -6.41 -14.31 18.70
C ALA A 210 -6.61 -15.79 18.35
N ALA A 211 -7.11 -16.61 19.31
CA ALA A 211 -7.29 -18.03 19.08
C ALA A 211 -8.60 -18.37 18.35
N THR A 212 -9.65 -17.57 18.52
CA THR A 212 -11.00 -17.89 18.05
C THR A 212 -11.57 -16.90 17.03
N GLY A 213 -10.98 -15.69 16.90
CA GLY A 213 -11.47 -14.62 16.03
C GLY A 213 -12.74 -13.94 16.53
N CYS A 214 -13.31 -14.29 17.70
CA CYS A 214 -14.48 -13.60 18.25
C CYS A 214 -14.12 -12.16 18.65
N THR A 215 -15.07 -11.24 18.54
CA THR A 215 -14.88 -9.83 18.88
C THR A 215 -14.92 -9.64 20.39
N ARG A 216 -13.84 -9.11 20.99
CA ARG A 216 -13.82 -8.69 22.40
C ARG A 216 -14.43 -7.32 22.57
N TRP A 217 -14.07 -6.37 21.71
CA TRP A 217 -14.63 -5.02 21.66
C TRP A 217 -14.29 -4.32 20.35
N THR A 218 -14.96 -3.21 20.10
CA THR A 218 -14.68 -2.31 18.98
C THR A 218 -14.63 -0.86 19.42
N VAL A 219 -13.88 -0.03 18.69
CA VAL A 219 -13.89 1.44 18.79
C VAL A 219 -14.05 2.03 17.41
N GLN A 220 -14.95 2.99 17.25
CA GLN A 220 -15.20 3.64 15.98
C GLN A 220 -14.39 4.94 15.87
N SER A 221 -13.63 5.08 14.77
CA SER A 221 -13.05 6.31 14.25
C SER A 221 -13.85 6.78 13.04
N ASP A 222 -13.71 8.07 12.67
CA ASP A 222 -14.53 8.66 11.59
C ASP A 222 -13.97 8.41 10.18
N LYS A 223 -12.73 7.93 10.06
CA LYS A 223 -12.01 7.83 8.79
C LYS A 223 -11.42 6.44 8.59
N GLU A 224 -11.22 6.09 7.31
CA GLU A 224 -10.53 4.86 6.93
C GLU A 224 -9.18 4.75 7.65
N ILE A 225 -8.95 3.59 8.27
CA ILE A 225 -7.66 3.24 8.86
C ILE A 225 -6.92 2.35 7.86
N ARG A 226 -5.68 2.76 7.52
CA ARG A 226 -4.81 2.02 6.63
C ARG A 226 -3.51 1.61 7.30
N SER A 227 -3.05 2.41 8.25
CA SER A 227 -1.82 2.11 8.99
C SER A 227 -2.05 0.93 9.94
N PRO A 228 -1.05 0.05 10.13
CA PRO A 228 -1.06 -0.90 11.24
C PRO A 228 -1.17 -0.19 12.59
N LEU A 229 -1.78 -0.87 13.56
CA LEU A 229 -1.95 -0.35 14.91
C LEU A 229 -0.68 -0.61 15.73
N ILE A 230 -0.36 0.32 16.62
CA ILE A 230 0.81 0.22 17.50
C ILE A 230 0.32 0.11 18.95
N VAL A 231 0.80 -0.90 19.65
CA VAL A 231 0.49 -1.11 21.07
C VAL A 231 1.54 -0.41 21.94
N GLY A 232 1.08 0.49 22.79
CA GLY A 232 1.86 1.05 23.89
C GLY A 232 1.80 0.14 25.10
N THR A 233 2.85 0.18 25.93
CA THR A 233 2.91 -0.56 27.19
C THR A 233 3.21 0.38 28.35
N ASN A 234 2.65 0.06 29.53
CA ASN A 234 2.99 0.73 30.78
C ASN A 234 4.40 0.32 31.30
N ALA A 235 4.80 0.86 32.43
CA ALA A 235 6.11 0.57 33.02
C ALA A 235 6.29 -0.92 33.44
N ALA A 236 5.19 -1.67 33.57
CA ALA A 236 5.22 -3.11 33.83
C ALA A 236 5.29 -3.95 32.54
N GLY A 237 5.32 -3.31 31.36
CA GLY A 237 5.31 -3.98 30.06
C GLY A 237 3.93 -4.49 29.63
N GLU A 238 2.85 -4.09 30.32
CA GLU A 238 1.50 -4.48 29.97
C GLU A 238 0.90 -3.50 28.94
N PRO A 239 0.15 -3.98 27.93
CA PRO A 239 -0.55 -3.12 26.99
C PRO A 239 -1.49 -2.15 27.70
N ASP A 240 -1.34 -0.85 27.46
CA ASP A 240 -2.17 0.21 28.05
C ASP A 240 -2.75 1.20 27.04
N ALA A 241 -2.14 1.29 25.86
CA ALA A 241 -2.57 2.20 24.81
C ALA A 241 -2.52 1.55 23.41
N LEU A 242 -3.30 2.09 22.49
CA LEU A 242 -3.28 1.70 21.07
C LEU A 242 -3.24 2.97 20.22
N TYR A 243 -2.26 3.03 19.30
CA TYR A 243 -2.07 4.18 18.41
C TYR A 243 -2.30 3.77 16.96
N PHE A 244 -2.93 4.64 16.17
CA PHE A 244 -3.12 4.43 14.73
C PHE A 244 -3.23 5.75 13.98
N GLY A 245 -2.90 5.72 12.69
CA GLY A 245 -3.09 6.82 11.77
C GLY A 245 -4.22 6.54 10.79
N ASP A 246 -4.88 7.58 10.31
CA ASP A 246 -5.96 7.48 9.34
C ASP A 246 -5.64 8.11 7.99
N ILE A 247 -6.57 7.93 7.04
CA ILE A 247 -6.44 8.44 5.68
C ILE A 247 -6.57 9.97 5.60
N ALA A 248 -7.12 10.63 6.63
CA ALA A 248 -7.20 12.08 6.74
C ALA A 248 -5.95 12.71 7.40
N GLY A 249 -4.90 11.91 7.64
CA GLY A 249 -3.66 12.37 8.25
C GLY A 249 -3.75 12.65 9.73
N GLN A 250 -4.74 12.08 10.42
CA GLN A 250 -4.88 12.17 11.87
C GLN A 250 -4.21 10.97 12.54
N VAL A 251 -3.66 11.20 13.72
CA VAL A 251 -3.14 10.19 14.63
C VAL A 251 -4.02 10.15 15.88
N HIS A 252 -4.38 8.96 16.30
CA HIS A 252 -5.28 8.70 17.41
C HIS A 252 -4.61 7.85 18.48
N ALA A 253 -4.97 8.08 19.73
CA ALA A 253 -4.65 7.18 20.83
C ALA A 253 -5.93 6.66 21.48
N ILE A 254 -6.00 5.34 21.68
CA ILE A 254 -7.03 4.68 22.47
C ILE A 254 -6.41 4.26 23.79
N ASP A 255 -7.05 4.61 24.90
CA ASP A 255 -6.78 4.04 26.22
C ASP A 255 -7.46 2.66 26.30
N LEU A 256 -6.66 1.61 26.53
CA LEU A 256 -7.14 0.23 26.50
C LEU A 256 -8.01 -0.12 27.71
N ALA A 257 -7.87 0.59 28.83
CA ALA A 257 -8.70 0.36 30.02
C ALA A 257 -10.11 0.90 29.83
N THR A 258 -10.25 2.07 29.24
CA THR A 258 -11.54 2.74 29.00
C THR A 258 -12.13 2.42 27.62
N ARG A 259 -11.29 1.95 26.67
CA ARG A 259 -11.66 1.68 25.27
C ARG A 259 -12.18 2.93 24.56
N ARG A 260 -11.55 4.08 24.85
CA ARG A 260 -11.92 5.38 24.27
C ARG A 260 -10.73 6.04 23.62
N ILE A 261 -10.99 6.78 22.55
CA ILE A 261 -10.00 7.69 21.96
C ILE A 261 -9.79 8.82 23.00
N VAL A 262 -8.54 8.95 23.47
CA VAL A 262 -8.16 9.92 24.52
C VAL A 262 -7.53 11.18 23.92
N TRP A 263 -6.92 11.08 22.74
CA TRP A 263 -6.50 12.22 21.96
C TRP A 263 -6.49 11.91 20.46
N THR A 264 -6.66 12.96 19.67
CA THR A 264 -6.54 12.95 18.21
C THR A 264 -5.77 14.19 17.78
N VAL A 265 -4.73 14.03 16.97
CA VAL A 265 -3.91 15.14 16.47
C VAL A 265 -3.66 14.98 14.98
N ARG A 266 -3.44 16.09 14.29
CA ARG A 266 -3.05 16.11 12.89
C ARG A 266 -1.64 16.72 12.78
N PRO A 267 -0.58 15.91 12.62
CA PRO A 267 0.80 16.40 12.65
C PRO A 267 1.19 17.24 11.45
N ASP A 268 0.46 17.12 10.33
CA ASP A 268 0.68 17.97 9.15
C ASP A 268 -0.61 18.65 8.69
N ALA A 269 -0.53 19.95 8.39
CA ALA A 269 -1.68 20.77 8.01
C ALA A 269 -2.11 20.63 6.55
N HIS A 270 -1.30 19.98 5.69
CA HIS A 270 -1.62 19.86 4.28
C HIS A 270 -2.92 19.06 4.09
N PRO A 271 -3.90 19.55 3.29
CA PRO A 271 -5.23 18.94 3.20
C PRO A 271 -5.20 17.47 2.69
N GLN A 272 -4.21 17.15 1.87
CA GLN A 272 -4.02 15.81 1.31
C GLN A 272 -3.08 14.92 2.14
N ALA A 273 -2.57 15.38 3.29
CA ALA A 273 -1.72 14.54 4.15
C ALA A 273 -2.48 13.30 4.63
N THR A 274 -1.79 12.16 4.66
CA THR A 274 -2.34 10.86 5.09
C THR A 274 -1.30 10.05 5.85
N ILE A 275 -1.75 9.17 6.76
CA ILE A 275 -0.88 8.21 7.44
C ILE A 275 -1.15 6.83 6.86
N THR A 276 -0.17 6.24 6.17
CA THR A 276 -0.30 4.93 5.51
C THR A 276 0.71 3.90 6.01
N GLY A 277 1.95 4.31 6.30
CA GLY A 277 2.95 3.47 6.95
C GLY A 277 2.63 3.25 8.43
N ALA A 278 3.16 2.16 9.00
CA ALA A 278 3.09 1.97 10.44
C ALA A 278 3.97 3.02 11.14
N MET A 279 3.48 3.54 12.25
CA MET A 279 4.26 4.39 13.12
C MET A 279 5.25 3.55 13.94
N ARG A 280 6.21 4.20 14.61
CA ARG A 280 7.11 3.55 15.55
C ARG A 280 7.04 4.20 16.91
N LEU A 281 6.92 3.36 17.94
CA LEU A 281 6.98 3.77 19.34
C LEU A 281 8.38 3.51 19.88
N HIS A 282 9.02 4.54 20.44
CA HIS A 282 10.31 4.41 21.10
C HIS A 282 10.47 5.51 22.16
N GLU A 283 10.82 5.12 23.39
CA GLU A 283 11.11 6.03 24.51
C GLU A 283 10.09 7.16 24.71
N GLY A 284 8.79 6.78 24.72
CA GLY A 284 7.70 7.73 24.95
C GLY A 284 7.41 8.66 23.77
N ARG A 285 7.97 8.40 22.60
CA ARG A 285 7.72 9.12 21.35
C ARG A 285 7.13 8.20 20.30
N LEU A 286 6.19 8.74 19.54
CA LEU A 286 5.58 8.09 18.38
C LEU A 286 6.11 8.77 17.11
N TYR A 287 6.90 8.03 16.31
CA TYR A 287 7.45 8.51 15.04
C TYR A 287 6.47 8.20 13.92
N VAL A 288 5.92 9.24 13.32
CA VAL A 288 4.80 9.20 12.38
C VAL A 288 5.30 9.49 10.96
N PRO A 289 5.26 8.52 10.04
CA PRO A 289 5.54 8.77 8.63
C PRO A 289 4.35 9.47 7.99
N ILE A 290 4.58 10.56 7.26
CA ILE A 290 3.54 11.39 6.64
C ILE A 290 3.65 11.31 5.13
N SER A 291 2.61 10.77 4.53
CA SER A 291 2.41 10.63 3.09
C SER A 291 1.24 11.50 2.61
N SER A 292 0.83 11.34 1.35
CA SER A 292 -0.20 12.18 0.76
C SER A 292 -1.06 11.47 -0.27
N LEU A 293 -2.30 11.92 -0.40
CA LEU A 293 -3.18 11.61 -1.52
C LEU A 293 -3.07 12.66 -2.65
N GLU A 294 -2.18 13.66 -2.54
CA GLU A 294 -2.00 14.66 -3.58
C GLU A 294 -1.53 14.04 -4.90
N VAL A 295 -0.74 12.97 -4.83
CA VAL A 295 -0.34 12.19 -6.01
C VAL A 295 -1.55 11.78 -6.86
N VAL A 296 -2.69 11.45 -6.21
CA VAL A 296 -3.95 11.07 -6.87
C VAL A 296 -4.79 12.30 -7.21
N ALA A 297 -4.84 13.30 -6.33
CA ALA A 297 -5.55 14.57 -6.57
C ALA A 297 -5.05 15.29 -7.83
N ALA A 298 -3.80 15.09 -8.19
CA ALA A 298 -3.20 15.58 -9.44
C ALA A 298 -3.92 15.12 -10.72
N MET A 299 -4.70 14.04 -10.68
CA MET A 299 -5.51 13.57 -11.83
C MET A 299 -6.56 14.60 -12.26
N ASP A 300 -7.05 15.42 -11.32
CA ASP A 300 -7.94 16.54 -11.65
C ASP A 300 -7.12 17.68 -12.25
N GLY A 301 -7.37 17.98 -13.53
CA GLY A 301 -6.68 19.06 -14.22
C GLY A 301 -6.98 20.46 -13.66
N ALA A 302 -8.08 20.64 -12.92
CA ALA A 302 -8.40 21.89 -12.23
C ALA A 302 -7.70 22.03 -10.87
N TYR A 303 -7.12 20.94 -10.34
CA TYR A 303 -6.37 20.96 -9.11
C TYR A 303 -5.04 21.70 -9.28
N ALA A 304 -4.80 22.69 -8.43
CA ALA A 304 -3.53 23.41 -8.39
C ALA A 304 -2.45 22.52 -7.73
N CYS A 305 -1.58 21.96 -8.54
CA CYS A 305 -0.66 20.87 -8.16
C CYS A 305 0.82 21.26 -8.28
N CYS A 306 1.75 20.85 -7.39
CA CYS A 306 1.51 20.12 -6.16
C CYS A 306 2.25 20.84 -5.04
N THR A 307 1.76 20.75 -3.83
CA THR A 307 2.29 21.53 -2.69
C THR A 307 2.67 20.68 -1.48
N PHE A 308 2.36 19.39 -1.49
CA PHE A 308 2.72 18.49 -0.42
C PHE A 308 4.23 18.26 -0.35
N ARG A 309 4.74 18.17 0.87
CA ARG A 309 6.11 17.73 1.19
C ARG A 309 6.02 16.56 2.15
N GLY A 310 6.64 15.43 1.81
CA GLY A 310 6.79 14.31 2.73
C GLY A 310 7.41 14.73 4.04
N ALA A 311 7.04 14.06 5.13
CA ALA A 311 7.57 14.42 6.45
C ALA A 311 7.61 13.23 7.40
N VAL A 312 8.38 13.38 8.47
CA VAL A 312 8.27 12.59 9.70
C VAL A 312 8.01 13.51 10.87
N ALA A 313 7.08 13.16 11.74
CA ALA A 313 6.83 13.85 13.00
C ALA A 313 7.12 12.92 14.18
N ALA A 314 7.71 13.46 15.24
CA ALA A 314 7.78 12.78 16.54
C ALA A 314 6.72 13.42 17.46
N LEU A 315 5.82 12.59 17.97
CA LEU A 315 4.76 13.00 18.89
C LEU A 315 5.04 12.46 20.29
N ASP A 316 4.71 13.22 21.30
CA ASP A 316 4.63 12.72 22.68
C ASP A 316 3.46 11.77 22.82
N VAL A 317 3.69 10.54 23.30
CA VAL A 317 2.65 9.49 23.34
C VAL A 317 1.52 9.78 24.29
N LYS A 318 1.73 10.59 25.34
CA LYS A 318 0.70 10.88 26.36
C LYS A 318 -0.27 11.95 25.90
N THR A 319 0.22 12.92 25.13
CA THR A 319 -0.52 14.14 24.78
C THR A 319 -0.81 14.28 23.29
N GLY A 320 -0.09 13.54 22.43
CA GLY A 320 -0.09 13.75 20.99
C GLY A 320 0.63 15.04 20.54
N ALA A 321 1.25 15.77 21.47
CA ALA A 321 1.96 17.02 21.15
C ALA A 321 3.14 16.76 20.21
N ASN A 322 3.30 17.61 19.21
CA ASN A 322 4.44 17.54 18.29
C ASN A 322 5.73 17.94 19.02
N VAL A 323 6.70 17.03 19.07
CA VAL A 323 8.04 17.28 19.63
C VAL A 323 8.94 17.88 18.57
N TRP A 324 8.94 17.29 17.37
CA TRP A 324 9.59 17.83 16.17
C TRP A 324 8.90 17.30 14.92
N LYS A 325 9.04 18.03 13.82
CA LYS A 325 8.64 17.60 12.48
C LYS A 325 9.70 17.99 11.47
N THR A 326 10.08 17.04 10.62
CA THR A 326 11.07 17.23 9.55
C THR A 326 10.45 16.91 8.21
N TYR A 327 10.50 17.89 7.29
CA TYR A 327 10.12 17.71 5.91
C TYR A 327 11.24 17.03 5.12
N THR A 328 10.89 16.10 4.24
CA THR A 328 11.83 15.47 3.29
C THR A 328 12.33 16.48 2.25
N ILE A 329 11.51 17.45 1.87
CA ILE A 329 11.87 18.58 1.02
C ILE A 329 11.91 19.84 1.90
N ALA A 330 13.08 20.43 2.05
CA ALA A 330 13.26 21.61 2.91
C ALA A 330 12.58 22.88 2.32
N GLU A 331 12.60 23.02 1.01
CA GLU A 331 12.07 24.17 0.30
C GLU A 331 10.55 24.15 0.23
N GLU A 332 9.92 25.31 0.43
CA GLU A 332 8.47 25.43 0.24
C GLU A 332 8.13 25.50 -1.26
N PRO A 333 7.07 24.80 -1.69
CA PRO A 333 6.63 24.82 -3.08
C PRO A 333 6.24 26.24 -3.52
N LYS A 334 6.76 26.64 -4.69
CA LYS A 334 6.49 27.94 -5.32
C LYS A 334 5.77 27.76 -6.65
N VAL A 335 5.05 28.78 -7.09
CA VAL A 335 4.39 28.78 -8.41
C VAL A 335 5.44 28.60 -9.50
N GLN A 336 5.24 27.59 -10.36
CA GLN A 336 6.11 27.21 -11.49
C GLN A 336 5.43 27.50 -12.85
N GLY A 337 4.31 28.23 -12.85
CA GLY A 337 3.48 28.50 -14.03
C GLY A 337 2.11 27.83 -13.92
N THR A 338 1.49 27.58 -15.07
CA THR A 338 0.17 26.93 -15.14
C THR A 338 0.24 25.62 -15.92
N ASN A 339 -0.70 24.71 -15.66
CA ASN A 339 -0.90 23.50 -16.44
C ASN A 339 -1.76 23.79 -17.70
N ARG A 340 -1.98 22.77 -18.53
CA ARG A 340 -2.77 22.88 -19.78
C ARG A 340 -4.25 23.21 -19.55
N ALA A 341 -4.77 23.03 -18.33
CA ALA A 341 -6.13 23.39 -17.95
C ALA A 341 -6.23 24.78 -17.28
N GLY A 342 -5.10 25.52 -17.15
CA GLY A 342 -5.04 26.86 -16.57
C GLY A 342 -4.86 26.89 -15.04
N ALA A 343 -4.77 25.76 -14.37
CA ALA A 343 -4.50 25.70 -12.92
C ALA A 343 -3.01 25.92 -12.62
N ASN A 344 -2.69 26.57 -11.50
CA ASN A 344 -1.31 26.79 -11.07
C ASN A 344 -0.56 25.48 -10.85
N ARG A 345 0.68 25.40 -11.32
CA ARG A 345 1.65 24.39 -10.94
C ARG A 345 2.58 24.93 -9.87
N PHE A 346 2.86 24.09 -8.86
CA PHE A 346 3.78 24.42 -7.78
C PHE A 346 4.91 23.39 -7.73
N GLY A 347 6.01 23.72 -7.04
CA GLY A 347 7.11 22.80 -6.75
C GLY A 347 8.31 23.50 -6.10
N PRO A 348 9.26 22.69 -5.57
CA PRO A 348 9.27 21.22 -5.51
C PRO A 348 8.22 20.68 -4.57
N SER A 349 7.72 19.46 -4.84
CA SER A 349 6.75 18.76 -3.98
C SER A 349 6.90 17.24 -4.08
N GLY A 350 6.28 16.50 -3.17
CA GLY A 350 6.33 15.04 -3.11
C GLY A 350 7.30 14.51 -2.07
N ALA A 351 8.11 13.53 -2.42
CA ALA A 351 8.99 12.75 -1.55
C ALA A 351 8.27 12.24 -0.29
N PRO A 352 7.08 11.58 -0.44
CA PRO A 352 6.26 11.12 0.68
C PRO A 352 6.99 10.06 1.49
N VAL A 353 6.67 9.96 2.80
CA VAL A 353 7.11 8.86 3.65
C VAL A 353 5.90 7.97 3.91
N TRP A 354 5.84 6.82 3.23
CA TRP A 354 4.72 5.87 3.36
C TRP A 354 5.15 4.47 3.81
N SER A 355 6.47 4.28 3.99
CA SER A 355 7.06 3.12 4.66
C SER A 355 7.12 3.32 6.18
N THR A 356 7.31 2.20 6.90
CA THR A 356 7.48 2.23 8.35
C THR A 356 8.90 2.67 8.70
N PRO A 357 9.10 3.67 9.57
CA PRO A 357 10.43 4.07 10.04
C PRO A 357 11.15 2.94 10.79
N THR A 358 12.46 2.91 10.72
CA THR A 358 13.32 1.95 11.44
C THR A 358 14.10 2.65 12.53
N ILE A 359 14.06 2.12 13.75
CA ILE A 359 14.75 2.70 14.90
C ILE A 359 16.12 2.03 15.07
N ASP A 360 17.14 2.86 15.22
CA ASP A 360 18.50 2.48 15.62
C ASP A 360 18.86 3.16 16.95
N PRO A 361 18.61 2.50 18.07
CA PRO A 361 18.91 3.07 19.37
C PRO A 361 20.42 3.26 19.62
N LYS A 362 21.25 2.38 19.06
CA LYS A 362 22.71 2.40 19.24
C LYS A 362 23.33 3.67 18.65
N ARG A 363 22.84 4.10 17.48
CA ARG A 363 23.33 5.30 16.78
C ARG A 363 22.47 6.54 17.02
N GLY A 364 21.34 6.40 17.75
CA GLY A 364 20.34 7.47 17.90
C GLY A 364 19.74 7.90 16.55
N ARG A 365 19.43 6.96 15.66
CA ARG A 365 18.99 7.21 14.30
C ARG A 365 17.59 6.65 14.02
N LEU A 366 16.92 7.32 13.09
CA LEU A 366 15.68 6.88 12.45
C LEU A 366 15.94 6.76 10.95
N TYR A 367 15.74 5.58 10.35
CA TYR A 367 15.85 5.40 8.90
C TYR A 367 14.47 5.38 8.27
N ILE A 368 14.29 6.09 7.15
CA ILE A 368 13.06 6.17 6.37
C ILE A 368 13.34 5.99 4.88
N GLY A 369 12.36 5.45 4.16
CA GLY A 369 12.31 5.48 2.70
C GLY A 369 11.38 6.59 2.22
N THR A 370 11.72 7.25 1.11
CA THR A 370 10.89 8.26 0.46
C THR A 370 10.43 7.80 -0.92
N GLY A 371 9.33 8.35 -1.37
CA GLY A 371 8.85 8.20 -2.74
C GLY A 371 9.29 9.34 -3.66
N GLU A 372 8.68 9.37 -4.83
CA GLU A 372 8.94 10.27 -5.94
C GLU A 372 8.63 11.75 -5.63
N ASN A 373 9.18 12.66 -6.41
CA ASN A 373 8.65 14.02 -6.46
C ASN A 373 7.33 14.06 -7.24
N TYR A 374 6.35 14.85 -6.82
CA TYR A 374 5.08 15.04 -7.53
C TYR A 374 5.17 16.12 -8.61
N SER A 375 6.09 17.06 -8.46
CA SER A 375 6.32 18.17 -9.38
C SER A 375 7.77 18.66 -9.35
N HIS A 376 8.21 19.26 -10.46
CA HIS A 376 9.53 19.87 -10.58
C HIS A 376 9.71 21.12 -9.66
N PRO A 377 10.99 21.47 -9.32
CA PRO A 377 12.20 20.73 -9.63
C PRO A 377 12.32 19.42 -8.85
N ALA A 378 13.02 18.44 -9.41
CA ALA A 378 13.39 17.23 -8.69
C ALA A 378 14.32 17.57 -7.51
N THR A 379 14.21 16.81 -6.43
CA THR A 379 15.03 16.97 -5.22
C THR A 379 15.93 15.76 -4.99
N ALA A 380 17.01 15.93 -4.25
CA ALA A 380 17.90 14.83 -3.88
C ALA A 380 17.34 13.93 -2.75
N THR A 381 16.11 14.17 -2.33
CA THR A 381 15.43 13.48 -1.23
C THR A 381 14.24 12.64 -1.67
N SER A 382 13.91 12.62 -3.00
CA SER A 382 12.98 11.65 -3.57
C SER A 382 13.69 10.32 -3.81
N ASP A 383 12.95 9.23 -3.73
CA ASP A 383 13.45 7.85 -3.99
C ASP A 383 14.75 7.57 -3.24
N ALA A 384 14.72 7.90 -1.96
CA ALA A 384 15.90 7.95 -1.10
C ALA A 384 15.69 7.18 0.21
N ILE A 385 16.80 6.71 0.77
CA ILE A 385 16.89 6.32 2.18
C ILE A 385 17.52 7.49 2.93
N MET A 386 16.85 7.92 3.99
CA MET A 386 17.31 9.04 4.82
C MET A 386 17.51 8.59 6.25
N ALA A 387 18.60 9.03 6.88
CA ALA A 387 18.81 8.91 8.32
C ALA A 387 18.50 10.23 9.00
N LEU A 388 17.66 10.18 10.03
CA LEU A 388 17.32 11.29 10.89
C LEU A 388 17.82 11.03 12.30
N ASP A 389 18.20 12.09 13.01
CA ASP A 389 18.51 12.06 14.43
C ASP A 389 17.21 11.85 15.24
N LEU A 390 17.16 10.81 16.09
CA LEU A 390 15.96 10.45 16.87
C LEU A 390 15.50 11.56 17.81
N ALA A 391 16.44 12.31 18.39
CA ALA A 391 16.10 13.31 19.37
C ALA A 391 15.55 14.59 18.76
N SER A 392 16.12 15.02 17.64
CA SER A 392 15.88 16.34 17.02
C SER A 392 15.17 16.30 15.66
N GLY A 393 15.12 15.14 15.00
CA GLY A 393 14.61 15.01 13.64
C GLY A 393 15.56 15.56 12.55
N ARG A 394 16.75 16.05 12.91
CA ARG A 394 17.72 16.58 11.94
C ARG A 394 18.14 15.49 10.96
N ILE A 395 18.10 15.77 9.66
CA ILE A 395 18.62 14.89 8.62
C ILE A 395 20.14 14.75 8.80
N VAL A 396 20.62 13.52 8.90
CA VAL A 396 22.03 13.19 9.09
C VAL A 396 22.70 12.89 7.77
N TRP A 397 22.08 12.01 6.98
CA TRP A 397 22.52 11.68 5.63
C TRP A 397 21.32 11.27 4.75
N THR A 398 21.54 11.30 3.45
CA THR A 398 20.57 10.88 2.42
C THR A 398 21.29 10.09 1.34
N PHE A 399 20.80 8.91 1.04
CA PHE A 399 21.17 8.10 -0.12
C PHE A 399 20.02 8.12 -1.13
N GLN A 400 20.18 8.76 -2.28
CA GLN A 400 19.22 8.76 -3.37
C GLN A 400 19.54 7.65 -4.39
N ALA A 401 18.59 6.74 -4.62
CA ALA A 401 18.77 5.63 -5.57
C ALA A 401 18.36 6.02 -7.00
N THR A 402 17.29 6.79 -7.15
CA THR A 402 16.76 7.23 -8.45
C THR A 402 16.67 8.75 -8.48
N ALA A 403 17.58 9.35 -9.24
CA ALA A 403 17.58 10.80 -9.41
C ALA A 403 16.58 11.24 -10.49
N ASN A 404 16.03 12.45 -10.34
CA ASN A 404 15.08 13.06 -11.28
C ASN A 404 13.78 12.29 -11.46
N ASP A 405 13.38 11.48 -10.48
CA ASP A 405 12.05 10.86 -10.48
C ASP A 405 11.00 11.89 -10.09
N VAL A 406 10.22 12.32 -11.08
CA VAL A 406 9.12 13.27 -10.92
C VAL A 406 7.88 12.69 -11.58
N TRP A 407 6.93 12.26 -10.77
CA TRP A 407 5.73 11.58 -11.26
C TRP A 407 4.52 11.92 -10.39
N ASN A 408 3.32 11.86 -10.97
CA ASN A 408 2.05 11.82 -10.25
C ASN A 408 0.99 11.09 -11.08
N ALA A 409 -0.14 10.75 -10.49
CA ALA A 409 -1.15 9.91 -11.13
C ALA A 409 -1.88 10.57 -12.34
N ALA A 410 -1.60 11.84 -12.67
CA ALA A 410 -2.03 12.45 -13.91
C ALA A 410 -1.26 11.93 -15.14
N CYS A 411 -0.14 11.25 -14.92
CA CYS A 411 0.70 10.73 -16.01
C CYS A 411 0.08 9.50 -16.70
N PRO A 412 0.33 9.32 -18.01
CA PRO A 412 1.24 10.11 -18.86
C PRO A 412 0.59 11.33 -19.55
N SER A 413 -0.72 11.53 -19.48
CA SER A 413 -1.41 12.48 -20.39
C SER A 413 -2.28 13.54 -19.70
N GLY A 414 -2.46 13.48 -18.37
CA GLY A 414 -3.24 14.46 -17.63
C GLY A 414 -2.58 15.86 -17.56
N PRO A 415 -3.35 16.93 -17.33
CA PRO A 415 -2.82 18.30 -17.32
C PRO A 415 -1.72 18.56 -16.29
N ASN A 416 -1.77 17.87 -15.14
CA ASN A 416 -0.78 18.00 -14.07
C ASN A 416 0.40 17.02 -14.19
N CYS A 417 0.45 16.16 -15.24
CA CYS A 417 1.61 15.31 -15.45
C CYS A 417 2.85 16.17 -15.71
N PRO A 418 3.96 15.98 -14.97
CA PRO A 418 5.19 16.70 -15.18
C PRO A 418 5.81 16.43 -16.56
N VAL A 419 6.58 17.37 -17.07
CA VAL A 419 7.42 17.15 -18.26
C VAL A 419 8.62 16.32 -17.81
N ASN A 420 9.08 15.37 -18.66
CA ASN A 420 10.18 14.46 -18.34
C ASN A 420 9.90 13.66 -17.05
N THR A 421 8.82 12.89 -17.08
CA THR A 421 8.43 12.04 -15.96
C THR A 421 9.46 10.98 -15.64
N GLY A 422 9.64 10.73 -14.35
CA GLY A 422 10.38 9.58 -13.85
C GLY A 422 9.53 8.29 -13.80
N PRO A 423 10.14 7.20 -13.32
CA PRO A 423 9.53 5.87 -13.32
C PRO A 423 8.65 5.55 -12.11
N ASP A 424 8.55 6.42 -11.09
CA ASP A 424 7.87 6.17 -9.81
C ASP A 424 8.49 4.97 -9.04
N TYR A 425 9.77 5.11 -8.67
CA TYR A 425 10.55 4.04 -8.03
C TYR A 425 10.77 4.26 -6.52
N ASP A 426 9.68 4.40 -5.79
CA ASP A 426 9.69 4.61 -4.34
C ASP A 426 10.46 3.54 -3.54
N PHE A 427 10.97 3.94 -2.37
CA PHE A 427 11.25 3.06 -1.25
C PHE A 427 9.99 2.88 -0.38
N GLY A 428 9.04 2.07 -0.87
CA GLY A 428 7.81 1.74 -0.15
C GLY A 428 7.99 0.71 0.95
N ALA A 429 9.00 -0.15 0.80
CA ALA A 429 9.40 -1.10 1.83
C ALA A 429 10.15 -0.39 2.97
N ALA A 430 9.83 -0.77 4.21
CA ALA A 430 10.58 -0.29 5.37
C ALA A 430 12.07 -0.69 5.27
N PRO A 431 13.03 0.21 5.54
CA PRO A 431 14.42 -0.19 5.72
C PRO A 431 14.57 -1.21 6.85
N ILE A 432 15.53 -2.11 6.75
CA ILE A 432 15.84 -3.09 7.80
C ILE A 432 17.26 -2.82 8.32
N LEU A 433 17.43 -2.70 9.63
CA LEU A 433 18.75 -2.58 10.24
C LEU A 433 19.21 -3.93 10.76
N VAL A 434 20.43 -4.33 10.41
CA VAL A 434 21.07 -5.53 10.95
C VAL A 434 22.45 -5.16 11.48
N GLU A 435 22.72 -5.49 12.75
CA GLU A 435 24.05 -5.42 13.33
C GLU A 435 24.86 -6.64 12.86
N LEU A 436 26.07 -6.43 12.41
CA LEU A 436 26.98 -7.46 11.90
C LEU A 436 27.93 -7.95 13.00
N PRO A 437 28.50 -9.17 12.87
CA PRO A 437 29.36 -9.76 13.93
C PRO A 437 30.63 -8.98 14.22
N ASP A 438 31.11 -8.14 13.32
CA ASP A 438 32.35 -7.34 13.41
C ASP A 438 32.13 -5.91 13.94
N ASP A 439 31.07 -5.71 14.73
CA ASP A 439 30.62 -4.41 15.25
C ASP A 439 30.14 -3.41 14.16
N GLY A 440 30.12 -3.81 12.89
CA GLY A 440 29.50 -3.07 11.80
C GLY A 440 27.97 -3.20 11.81
N ALA A 441 27.34 -2.49 10.90
CA ALA A 441 25.91 -2.65 10.64
C ALA A 441 25.58 -2.41 9.17
N ILE A 442 24.41 -2.87 8.76
CA ILE A 442 23.91 -2.67 7.41
C ILE A 442 22.43 -2.25 7.46
N VAL A 443 22.09 -1.23 6.68
CA VAL A 443 20.71 -0.84 6.39
C VAL A 443 20.34 -1.45 5.04
N LEU A 444 19.39 -2.39 5.05
CA LEU A 444 18.90 -3.08 3.86
C LEU A 444 17.67 -2.34 3.33
N ALA A 445 17.69 -1.97 2.06
CA ALA A 445 16.63 -1.17 1.44
C ALA A 445 16.21 -1.75 0.09
N GLY A 446 14.94 -2.09 -0.06
CA GLY A 446 14.34 -2.57 -1.30
C GLY A 446 13.48 -1.50 -1.95
N GLN A 447 13.57 -1.36 -3.28
CA GLN A 447 12.94 -0.34 -4.08
C GLN A 447 11.97 -0.93 -5.13
N LYS A 448 10.95 -0.16 -5.54
CA LYS A 448 10.04 -0.54 -6.64
C LYS A 448 10.77 -0.82 -7.96
N SER A 449 11.96 -0.26 -8.18
CA SER A 449 12.83 -0.59 -9.32
C SER A 449 13.22 -2.07 -9.42
N GLY A 450 13.00 -2.85 -8.35
CA GLY A 450 13.52 -4.22 -8.22
C GLY A 450 14.95 -4.28 -7.70
N ASP A 451 15.58 -3.15 -7.46
CA ASP A 451 16.89 -3.05 -6.84
C ASP A 451 16.79 -3.20 -5.31
N VAL A 452 17.80 -3.83 -4.74
CA VAL A 452 18.01 -3.96 -3.29
C VAL A 452 19.41 -3.46 -2.96
N TYR A 453 19.53 -2.71 -1.88
CA TYR A 453 20.77 -2.05 -1.46
C TYR A 453 21.15 -2.48 -0.05
N GLY A 454 22.43 -2.71 0.18
CA GLY A 454 23.05 -2.72 1.50
C GLY A 454 23.81 -1.41 1.70
N LEU A 455 23.46 -0.64 2.72
CA LEU A 455 24.02 0.68 3.01
C LEU A 455 24.77 0.65 4.35
N ASP A 456 25.91 1.32 4.43
CA ASP A 456 26.69 1.48 5.65
C ASP A 456 26.15 2.67 6.47
N PRO A 457 25.49 2.45 7.63
CA PRO A 457 24.95 3.54 8.43
C PRO A 457 26.01 4.42 9.10
N ASP A 458 27.25 3.92 9.23
CA ASP A 458 28.37 4.60 9.86
C ASP A 458 29.24 5.39 8.84
N LYS A 459 28.94 5.22 7.52
CA LYS A 459 29.58 5.96 6.43
C LYS A 459 28.55 6.69 5.56
N ASP A 460 27.67 7.46 6.22
CA ASP A 460 26.69 8.33 5.57
C ASP A 460 25.81 7.63 4.51
N GLY A 461 25.47 6.36 4.74
CA GLY A 461 24.68 5.56 3.81
C GLY A 461 25.43 5.12 2.56
N ALA A 462 26.76 5.00 2.61
CA ALA A 462 27.55 4.49 1.49
C ALA A 462 27.08 3.08 1.07
N VAL A 463 26.98 2.86 -0.23
CA VAL A 463 26.54 1.58 -0.78
C VAL A 463 27.64 0.54 -0.59
N LEU A 464 27.34 -0.49 0.20
CA LEU A 464 28.19 -1.67 0.36
C LEU A 464 28.02 -2.63 -0.81
N TRP A 465 26.76 -2.85 -1.20
CA TRP A 465 26.39 -3.66 -2.35
C TRP A 465 25.03 -3.26 -2.92
N LYS A 466 24.79 -3.67 -4.17
CA LYS A 466 23.52 -3.53 -4.88
C LYS A 466 23.22 -4.84 -5.59
N ALA A 467 21.98 -5.34 -5.46
CA ALA A 467 21.46 -6.52 -6.17
C ALA A 467 20.16 -6.17 -6.88
N LYS A 468 19.81 -6.98 -7.91
CA LYS A 468 18.57 -6.78 -8.68
C LYS A 468 17.79 -8.09 -8.85
N PRO A 469 17.10 -8.58 -7.79
CA PRO A 469 16.31 -9.80 -7.87
C PRO A 469 15.02 -9.64 -8.71
N GLY A 470 14.51 -8.42 -8.91
CA GLY A 470 13.29 -8.14 -9.67
C GLY A 470 13.50 -7.29 -10.91
N ARG A 471 12.53 -7.34 -11.83
CA ARG A 471 12.46 -6.44 -12.99
C ARG A 471 12.18 -5.01 -12.56
N GLY A 472 11.22 -4.84 -11.63
CA GLY A 472 10.71 -3.56 -11.21
C GLY A 472 9.54 -3.03 -12.04
N GLY A 473 9.04 -1.88 -11.66
CA GLY A 473 7.92 -1.15 -12.23
C GLY A 473 7.21 -0.32 -11.16
N ILE A 474 6.27 0.52 -11.56
CA ILE A 474 5.52 1.41 -10.65
C ILE A 474 4.79 0.66 -9.50
N MET A 475 4.42 -0.59 -9.71
CA MET A 475 3.88 -1.52 -8.71
C MET A 475 4.67 -2.82 -8.68
N GLY A 476 5.86 -2.81 -9.25
CA GLY A 476 6.76 -3.93 -9.35
C GLY A 476 7.87 -3.88 -8.31
N GLY A 477 8.83 -4.77 -8.44
CA GLY A 477 9.98 -4.86 -7.54
C GLY A 477 9.60 -5.12 -6.09
N VAL A 478 10.34 -4.52 -5.16
CA VAL A 478 10.05 -4.60 -3.72
C VAL A 478 9.01 -3.55 -3.37
N HIS A 479 7.82 -3.98 -2.94
CA HIS A 479 6.69 -3.06 -2.77
C HIS A 479 6.46 -2.68 -1.30
N TRP A 480 6.14 -3.65 -0.41
CA TRP A 480 5.70 -3.31 0.95
C TRP A 480 6.70 -3.67 2.05
N GLY A 481 7.49 -4.71 1.90
CA GLY A 481 8.47 -5.04 2.93
C GLY A 481 9.17 -6.38 2.76
N MET A 482 10.41 -6.42 3.17
CA MET A 482 11.28 -7.60 3.21
C MET A 482 11.29 -8.20 4.61
N ALA A 483 11.90 -9.39 4.76
CA ALA A 483 12.14 -10.03 6.05
C ALA A 483 13.58 -10.53 6.13
N THR A 484 14.11 -10.72 7.37
CA THR A 484 15.45 -11.28 7.56
C THR A 484 15.54 -12.14 8.82
N ASP A 485 16.37 -13.17 8.78
CA ASP A 485 16.78 -13.95 9.95
C ASP A 485 18.10 -13.41 10.59
N GLY A 486 18.62 -12.29 10.07
CA GLY A 486 19.89 -11.69 10.47
C GLY A 486 21.10 -12.17 9.66
N LYS A 487 20.93 -13.09 8.70
CA LYS A 487 21.96 -13.58 7.77
C LYS A 487 21.48 -13.55 6.34
N THR A 488 20.22 -13.91 6.13
CA THR A 488 19.55 -13.97 4.85
C THR A 488 18.48 -12.88 4.79
N LEU A 489 18.44 -12.14 3.69
CA LEU A 489 17.37 -11.19 3.37
C LEU A 489 16.38 -11.88 2.43
N PHE A 490 15.12 -11.99 2.83
CA PHE A 490 14.03 -12.52 2.03
C PHE A 490 13.29 -11.38 1.35
N VAL A 491 13.33 -11.38 0.03
CA VAL A 491 12.87 -10.28 -0.84
C VAL A 491 11.65 -10.74 -1.63
N PRO A 492 10.46 -10.28 -1.27
CA PRO A 492 9.26 -10.53 -2.07
C PRO A 492 9.27 -9.58 -3.28
N ILE A 493 9.07 -10.15 -4.47
CA ILE A 493 9.04 -9.42 -5.75
C ILE A 493 7.64 -9.46 -6.35
N SER A 494 7.08 -8.27 -6.57
CA SER A 494 5.78 -8.08 -7.22
C SER A 494 5.86 -8.17 -8.73
N ASP A 495 6.68 -7.34 -9.37
CA ASP A 495 6.87 -7.21 -10.82
C ASP A 495 5.56 -7.13 -11.62
N LEU A 496 4.51 -6.54 -11.01
CA LEU A 496 3.26 -6.28 -11.69
C LEU A 496 3.47 -5.22 -12.79
N SER A 497 3.19 -5.56 -14.04
CA SER A 497 3.19 -4.59 -15.14
C SER A 497 1.93 -3.73 -15.09
N VAL A 498 2.11 -2.42 -15.01
CA VAL A 498 1.03 -1.42 -15.10
C VAL A 498 1.03 -0.79 -16.49
N TYR A 499 2.21 -0.48 -17.01
CA TYR A 499 2.39 0.12 -18.32
C TYR A 499 3.13 -0.85 -19.27
N PRO A 500 2.95 -0.73 -20.60
CA PRO A 500 3.65 -1.56 -21.58
C PRO A 500 5.19 -1.53 -21.43
N GLN A 501 5.76 -0.40 -21.02
CA GLN A 501 7.21 -0.27 -20.78
C GLN A 501 7.70 -1.11 -19.60
N ASP A 502 6.84 -1.48 -18.65
CA ASP A 502 7.23 -2.34 -17.53
C ASP A 502 7.52 -3.78 -17.99
N ALA A 503 6.99 -4.18 -19.14
CA ALA A 503 7.06 -5.55 -19.65
C ALA A 503 8.30 -5.80 -20.55
N HIS A 504 9.27 -4.88 -20.61
CA HIS A 504 10.46 -5.01 -21.47
C HIS A 504 11.42 -6.14 -21.04
N LEU A 505 11.34 -6.57 -19.78
CA LEU A 505 12.08 -7.72 -19.24
C LEU A 505 11.10 -8.74 -18.64
N PRO A 506 11.49 -10.02 -18.56
CA PRO A 506 10.67 -11.03 -17.86
C PRO A 506 10.47 -10.66 -16.39
N ALA A 507 9.24 -10.83 -15.90
CA ALA A 507 8.93 -10.68 -14.49
C ALA A 507 9.63 -11.77 -13.66
N GLN A 508 10.11 -11.39 -12.49
CA GLN A 508 10.70 -12.28 -11.49
C GLN A 508 9.77 -12.39 -10.25
N SER A 509 8.46 -12.30 -10.48
CA SER A 509 7.42 -12.35 -9.44
C SER A 509 7.60 -13.56 -8.54
N GLY A 510 7.81 -13.37 -7.24
CA GLY A 510 8.05 -14.48 -6.33
C GLY A 510 8.78 -14.10 -5.05
N MET A 511 9.51 -15.06 -4.50
CA MET A 511 10.34 -14.89 -3.31
C MET A 511 11.80 -15.17 -3.65
N HIS A 512 12.70 -14.28 -3.20
CA HIS A 512 14.14 -14.38 -3.43
C HIS A 512 14.86 -14.27 -2.10
N ALA A 513 16.03 -14.91 -1.98
CA ALA A 513 16.88 -14.79 -0.81
C ALA A 513 18.25 -14.27 -1.20
N LEU A 514 18.74 -13.31 -0.42
CA LEU A 514 20.04 -12.69 -0.61
C LEU A 514 20.87 -12.86 0.67
N ASP A 515 22.17 -13.06 0.52
CA ASP A 515 23.13 -12.93 1.62
C ASP A 515 23.22 -11.45 2.04
N ILE A 516 23.04 -11.14 3.33
CA ILE A 516 22.98 -9.74 3.80
C ILE A 516 24.32 -9.03 3.73
N ALA A 517 25.43 -9.75 3.81
CA ALA A 517 26.76 -9.14 3.81
C ALA A 517 27.25 -8.80 2.40
N THR A 518 26.84 -9.59 1.40
CA THR A 518 27.38 -9.49 0.02
C THR A 518 26.33 -9.06 -1.02
N GLY A 519 25.04 -9.23 -0.75
CA GLY A 519 23.97 -9.04 -1.71
C GLY A 519 23.85 -10.17 -2.73
N GLU A 520 24.61 -11.27 -2.60
CA GLU A 520 24.51 -12.44 -3.48
C GLU A 520 23.14 -13.08 -3.40
N ILE A 521 22.53 -13.38 -4.56
CA ILE A 521 21.25 -14.11 -4.62
C ILE A 521 21.52 -15.59 -4.36
N LEU A 522 21.05 -16.06 -3.19
CA LEU A 522 21.23 -17.44 -2.75
C LEU A 522 20.26 -18.40 -3.44
N TRP A 523 19.03 -17.96 -3.62
CA TRP A 523 18.00 -18.68 -4.35
C TRP A 523 16.88 -17.74 -4.84
N SER A 524 16.14 -18.19 -5.85
CA SER A 524 15.01 -17.48 -6.45
C SER A 524 13.88 -18.45 -6.75
N THR A 525 12.70 -18.20 -6.22
CA THR A 525 11.48 -18.96 -6.52
C THR A 525 10.52 -18.06 -7.29
N VAL A 526 10.61 -18.13 -8.62
CA VAL A 526 9.73 -17.41 -9.54
C VAL A 526 8.41 -18.17 -9.67
N LEU A 527 7.29 -17.50 -9.42
CA LEU A 527 5.97 -18.09 -9.44
C LEU A 527 5.40 -18.12 -10.86
N PRO A 528 4.69 -19.21 -11.25
CA PRO A 528 4.05 -19.27 -12.56
C PRO A 528 2.89 -18.29 -12.67
N ASP A 529 2.69 -17.73 -13.86
CA ASP A 529 1.55 -16.89 -14.16
C ASP A 529 0.26 -17.73 -14.30
N VAL A 530 -0.59 -17.68 -13.29
CA VAL A 530 -1.89 -18.34 -13.22
C VAL A 530 -3.06 -17.42 -13.57
N CYS A 531 -2.77 -16.20 -14.05
CA CYS A 531 -3.72 -15.10 -14.16
C CYS A 531 -4.32 -14.90 -15.55
N LYS A 532 -4.04 -15.77 -16.52
CA LYS A 532 -4.29 -15.54 -17.96
C LYS A 532 -5.74 -15.24 -18.34
N ASP A 533 -6.71 -15.73 -17.56
CA ASP A 533 -8.14 -15.61 -17.88
C ASP A 533 -8.93 -14.76 -16.88
N THR A 534 -8.25 -13.95 -16.07
CA THR A 534 -8.92 -13.13 -15.05
C THR A 534 -9.34 -11.77 -15.60
N LYS A 535 -10.52 -11.28 -15.16
CA LYS A 535 -11.06 -9.96 -15.53
C LYS A 535 -10.56 -8.81 -14.65
N TRP A 536 -9.77 -9.12 -13.61
CA TRP A 536 -9.18 -8.17 -12.68
C TRP A 536 -7.66 -8.18 -12.83
N ARG A 537 -6.99 -7.19 -12.28
CA ARG A 537 -5.52 -7.08 -12.35
C ARG A 537 -4.88 -8.11 -11.41
N CYS A 538 -4.84 -9.34 -11.88
CA CYS A 538 -4.21 -10.48 -11.24
C CYS A 538 -2.71 -10.51 -11.54
N SER A 539 -1.92 -11.01 -10.60
CA SER A 539 -0.49 -11.31 -10.79
C SER A 539 -0.04 -12.33 -9.74
N PRO A 540 0.87 -13.25 -10.06
CA PRO A 540 1.52 -14.09 -9.05
C PRO A 540 2.48 -13.31 -8.15
N GLY A 541 2.66 -12.01 -8.42
CA GLY A 541 3.58 -11.13 -7.69
C GLY A 541 3.37 -11.16 -6.19
N VAL A 542 4.44 -11.43 -5.43
CA VAL A 542 4.45 -11.34 -3.97
C VAL A 542 4.62 -9.88 -3.60
N SER A 543 3.51 -9.16 -3.53
CA SER A 543 3.48 -7.72 -3.24
C SER A 543 3.45 -7.43 -1.75
N ALA A 544 2.70 -8.23 -0.98
CA ALA A 544 2.62 -8.08 0.48
C ALA A 544 3.99 -8.27 1.15
N ALA A 545 4.17 -7.63 2.30
CA ALA A 545 5.41 -7.76 3.04
C ALA A 545 5.67 -9.21 3.47
N ALA A 546 6.91 -9.68 3.32
CA ALA A 546 7.32 -11.01 3.77
C ALA A 546 7.42 -11.10 5.30
N THR A 547 7.31 -12.31 5.86
CA THR A 547 7.50 -12.56 7.29
C THR A 547 8.24 -13.88 7.50
N PHE A 548 9.33 -13.82 8.27
CA PHE A 548 10.14 -14.98 8.62
C PHE A 548 9.68 -15.59 9.96
N ALA A 549 9.63 -16.93 9.98
CA ALA A 549 9.61 -17.76 11.20
C ALA A 549 10.69 -18.84 11.06
N PRO A 550 11.05 -19.60 12.11
CA PRO A 550 12.20 -20.51 12.06
C PRO A 550 12.23 -21.44 10.84
N GLY A 551 13.12 -21.14 9.88
CA GLY A 551 13.32 -21.91 8.66
C GLY A 551 12.24 -21.76 7.57
N VAL A 552 11.26 -20.89 7.76
CA VAL A 552 10.18 -20.65 6.79
C VAL A 552 9.93 -19.15 6.58
N VAL A 553 9.60 -18.74 5.36
CA VAL A 553 9.19 -17.38 5.06
C VAL A 553 7.81 -17.37 4.40
N PHE A 554 6.94 -16.50 4.88
CA PHE A 554 5.57 -16.35 4.38
C PHE A 554 5.46 -15.15 3.46
N GLY A 555 4.68 -15.30 2.36
CA GLY A 555 4.38 -14.23 1.43
C GLY A 555 2.98 -14.34 0.86
N GLY A 556 2.32 -13.18 0.68
CA GLY A 556 1.02 -13.07 0.04
C GLY A 556 1.13 -12.46 -1.35
N SER A 557 0.36 -12.99 -2.30
CA SER A 557 0.43 -12.60 -3.71
C SER A 557 -0.85 -11.91 -4.19
N LEU A 558 -0.71 -11.16 -5.29
CA LEU A 558 -1.81 -10.44 -5.91
C LEU A 558 -2.85 -11.36 -6.57
N ASP A 559 -2.52 -12.64 -6.81
CA ASP A 559 -3.46 -13.70 -7.23
C ASP A 559 -4.38 -14.18 -6.09
N GLY A 560 -4.19 -13.68 -4.87
CA GLY A 560 -4.96 -14.08 -3.69
C GLY A 560 -4.40 -15.31 -2.99
N THR A 561 -3.19 -15.73 -3.31
CA THR A 561 -2.56 -16.91 -2.71
C THR A 561 -1.58 -16.55 -1.61
N LEU A 562 -1.73 -17.20 -0.46
CA LEU A 562 -0.77 -17.18 0.64
C LEU A 562 0.15 -18.39 0.52
N ARG A 563 1.46 -18.18 0.66
CA ARG A 563 2.48 -19.22 0.50
C ARG A 563 3.48 -19.21 1.65
N ALA A 564 3.97 -20.41 1.99
CA ALA A 564 5.13 -20.61 2.85
C ALA A 564 6.28 -21.18 2.02
N PHE A 565 7.44 -20.57 2.10
CA PHE A 565 8.65 -20.97 1.37
C PHE A 565 9.69 -21.46 2.38
N SER A 566 10.46 -22.49 2.04
CA SER A 566 11.64 -22.88 2.77
C SER A 566 12.64 -21.73 2.78
N ALA A 567 13.05 -21.26 3.95
CA ALA A 567 14.05 -20.20 4.05
C ALA A 567 15.43 -20.63 3.51
N ARG A 568 15.70 -21.95 3.48
CA ARG A 568 16.98 -22.51 3.05
C ARG A 568 17.14 -22.59 1.54
N GLY A 569 16.10 -23.02 0.83
CA GLY A 569 16.19 -23.32 -0.63
C GLY A 569 15.06 -22.74 -1.48
N GLY A 570 14.08 -22.08 -0.86
CA GLY A 570 12.98 -21.44 -1.57
C GLY A 570 11.85 -22.38 -2.01
N GLU A 571 11.89 -23.68 -1.65
CA GLU A 571 10.82 -24.62 -1.99
C GLU A 571 9.51 -24.18 -1.35
N ILE A 572 8.39 -24.29 -2.09
CA ILE A 572 7.05 -24.00 -1.56
C ILE A 572 6.63 -25.16 -0.66
N LEU A 573 6.55 -24.89 0.65
CA LEU A 573 6.16 -25.86 1.67
C LEU A 573 4.64 -25.94 1.83
N TRP A 574 3.94 -24.82 1.61
CA TRP A 574 2.49 -24.72 1.80
C TRP A 574 1.91 -23.61 0.93
N THR A 575 0.64 -23.82 0.51
CA THR A 575 -0.10 -22.88 -0.33
C THR A 575 -1.57 -22.89 0.08
N PHE A 576 -2.18 -21.69 0.16
CA PHE A 576 -3.60 -21.55 0.40
C PHE A 576 -4.21 -20.46 -0.49
N ASP A 577 -5.21 -20.86 -1.28
CA ASP A 577 -5.99 -19.92 -2.10
C ASP A 577 -7.05 -19.24 -1.23
N THR A 578 -6.91 -17.94 -1.02
CA THR A 578 -7.89 -17.12 -0.29
C THR A 578 -8.95 -16.52 -1.20
N ASN A 579 -8.80 -16.64 -2.52
CA ASN A 579 -9.65 -16.00 -3.53
C ASN A 579 -11.00 -16.76 -3.73
N ARG A 580 -11.75 -16.96 -2.64
CA ARG A 580 -13.04 -17.64 -2.60
C ARG A 580 -13.94 -17.09 -1.50
N GLN A 581 -15.16 -17.61 -1.40
CA GLN A 581 -16.12 -17.28 -0.34
C GLN A 581 -15.84 -18.10 0.93
N PHE A 582 -16.12 -17.50 2.08
CA PHE A 582 -15.95 -18.10 3.41
C PHE A 582 -17.11 -17.72 4.32
N GLU A 583 -17.51 -18.64 5.16
CA GLU A 583 -18.34 -18.36 6.34
C GLU A 583 -17.43 -17.91 7.49
N ALA A 584 -17.65 -16.71 7.98
CA ALA A 584 -16.81 -16.14 9.03
C ALA A 584 -17.42 -16.35 10.42
N VAL A 585 -16.54 -16.38 11.45
CA VAL A 585 -16.94 -16.59 12.85
C VAL A 585 -17.86 -15.48 13.39
N ASN A 586 -17.88 -14.32 12.77
CA ASN A 586 -18.78 -13.21 13.09
C ASN A 586 -20.11 -13.25 12.32
N GLY A 587 -20.44 -14.38 11.66
CA GLY A 587 -21.72 -14.58 10.98
C GLY A 587 -21.89 -13.78 9.67
N ILE A 588 -20.82 -13.18 9.17
CA ILE A 588 -20.79 -12.41 7.92
C ILE A 588 -20.21 -13.29 6.83
N SER A 589 -20.86 -13.37 5.67
CA SER A 589 -20.27 -14.02 4.50
C SER A 589 -19.10 -13.17 3.99
N GLY A 590 -17.92 -13.78 3.90
CA GLY A 590 -16.69 -13.13 3.53
C GLY A 590 -16.16 -13.58 2.18
N SER A 591 -15.47 -12.68 1.49
CA SER A 591 -14.82 -12.97 0.21
C SER A 591 -13.36 -12.57 0.27
N GLY A 592 -12.47 -13.48 -0.11
CA GLY A 592 -11.07 -13.16 -0.30
C GLY A 592 -10.76 -12.61 -1.68
N GLY A 593 -9.61 -12.03 -1.82
CA GLY A 593 -9.10 -11.40 -3.04
C GLY A 593 -7.59 -11.27 -3.02
N SER A 594 -7.07 -10.26 -3.72
CA SER A 594 -5.63 -10.00 -3.78
C SER A 594 -5.04 -9.75 -2.38
N ILE A 595 -3.85 -10.29 -2.12
CA ILE A 595 -3.11 -10.03 -0.89
C ILE A 595 -2.03 -9.00 -1.21
N ASP A 596 -2.19 -7.79 -0.67
CA ASP A 596 -1.32 -6.66 -0.91
C ASP A 596 -1.18 -5.82 0.37
N SER A 597 -0.13 -5.01 0.51
CA SER A 597 0.13 -4.16 1.68
C SER A 597 0.60 -4.96 2.91
N SER A 598 -0.32 -5.39 3.77
CA SER A 598 0.03 -6.11 4.99
C SER A 598 0.57 -7.50 4.70
N GLY A 599 1.66 -7.84 5.37
CA GLY A 599 2.20 -9.19 5.34
C GLY A 599 1.52 -10.09 6.38
N PRO A 600 1.74 -11.41 6.28
CA PRO A 600 1.33 -12.34 7.32
C PRO A 600 1.97 -11.99 8.67
N VAL A 601 1.29 -12.33 9.77
CA VAL A 601 1.82 -12.25 11.14
C VAL A 601 1.85 -13.63 11.74
N VAL A 602 3.01 -14.04 12.27
CA VAL A 602 3.19 -15.34 12.91
C VAL A 602 3.29 -15.12 14.42
N ALA A 603 2.44 -15.79 15.20
CA ALA A 603 2.43 -15.68 16.67
C ALA A 603 1.93 -16.98 17.31
N GLY A 604 2.67 -17.50 18.28
CA GLY A 604 2.34 -18.78 18.91
C GLY A 604 2.24 -19.90 17.88
N LYS A 605 1.10 -20.57 17.79
CA LYS A 605 0.81 -21.61 16.80
C LYS A 605 0.01 -21.12 15.57
N PHE A 606 -0.11 -19.78 15.39
CA PHE A 606 -0.95 -19.19 14.35
C PHE A 606 -0.15 -18.39 13.32
N VAL A 607 -0.67 -18.40 12.08
CA VAL A 607 -0.37 -17.44 11.02
C VAL A 607 -1.64 -16.67 10.71
N TYR A 608 -1.59 -15.34 10.77
CA TYR A 608 -2.70 -14.45 10.45
C TYR A 608 -2.41 -13.72 9.16
N ALA A 609 -3.41 -13.59 8.28
CA ALA A 609 -3.28 -12.85 7.03
C ALA A 609 -4.59 -12.16 6.66
N THR A 610 -4.53 -10.94 6.13
CA THR A 610 -5.67 -10.27 5.50
C THR A 610 -5.74 -10.64 4.01
N SER A 611 -6.95 -10.64 3.45
CA SER A 611 -7.16 -10.90 2.02
C SER A 611 -8.28 -10.02 1.46
N GLY A 612 -7.98 -9.35 0.37
CA GLY A 612 -8.85 -8.43 -0.35
C GLY A 612 -8.27 -7.03 -0.48
N TYR A 613 -7.89 -6.61 -1.70
CA TYR A 613 -7.34 -5.29 -1.96
C TYR A 613 -7.68 -4.84 -3.39
N ASP A 614 -8.61 -3.90 -3.54
CA ASP A 614 -9.15 -3.49 -4.85
C ASP A 614 -8.70 -2.11 -5.35
N LYS A 615 -7.70 -1.50 -4.70
CA LYS A 615 -7.41 -0.07 -4.94
C LYS A 615 -6.92 0.26 -6.36
N PHE A 616 -6.19 -0.66 -7.00
CA PHE A 616 -5.60 -0.44 -8.31
C PHE A 616 -6.08 -1.47 -9.36
N GLY A 617 -7.32 -1.92 -9.23
CA GLY A 617 -7.92 -2.89 -10.13
C GLY A 617 -7.63 -4.35 -9.78
N GLN A 618 -7.03 -4.62 -8.62
CA GLN A 618 -6.92 -5.96 -8.05
C GLN A 618 -8.28 -6.44 -7.53
N LYS A 619 -8.36 -7.68 -7.08
CA LYS A 619 -9.60 -8.24 -6.52
C LYS A 619 -9.78 -7.80 -5.07
N GLY A 620 -10.91 -7.15 -4.80
CA GLY A 620 -11.35 -6.78 -3.45
C GLY A 620 -11.75 -7.99 -2.60
N GLY A 621 -11.84 -7.76 -1.30
CA GLY A 621 -12.28 -8.74 -0.31
C GLY A 621 -12.26 -8.15 1.10
N ASN A 622 -12.76 -8.92 2.05
CA ASN A 622 -12.99 -8.44 3.41
C ASN A 622 -12.54 -9.42 4.50
N LEU A 623 -11.49 -10.20 4.26
CA LEU A 623 -11.11 -11.27 5.17
C LEU A 623 -9.90 -10.94 6.05
N LEU A 624 -9.98 -11.42 7.27
CA LEU A 624 -8.84 -11.78 8.12
C LEU A 624 -8.93 -13.30 8.39
N LEU A 625 -7.87 -14.02 8.04
CA LEU A 625 -7.78 -15.47 8.18
C LEU A 625 -6.73 -15.82 9.23
N ALA A 626 -6.99 -16.85 10.01
CA ALA A 626 -6.02 -17.46 10.90
C ALA A 626 -5.82 -18.93 10.52
N PHE A 627 -4.57 -19.32 10.44
CA PHE A 627 -4.15 -20.70 10.19
C PHE A 627 -3.38 -21.19 11.41
N ASN A 628 -3.50 -22.49 11.73
CA ASN A 628 -2.69 -23.09 12.78
C ASN A 628 -2.16 -24.46 12.34
N VAL A 629 -1.11 -24.91 13.02
CA VAL A 629 -0.68 -26.32 12.99
C VAL A 629 -1.48 -27.09 14.04
N ALA A 630 -1.85 -28.33 13.73
CA ALA A 630 -2.45 -29.20 14.73
C ALA A 630 -1.47 -29.45 15.87
N ASP A 631 -1.99 -29.52 17.09
CA ASP A 631 -1.20 -29.92 18.29
C ASP A 631 -0.67 -31.33 18.15
#